data_c249e13a2a95195473735a9c87d93e14
#
_entry.id   c249e13a2a95195473735a9c87d93e14
#
_cell.length_a   1.000
_cell.length_b   1.000
_cell.length_c   1.000
_cell.angle_alpha   90.00
_cell.angle_beta   90.00
_cell.angle_gamma   90.00
#
_symmetry.space_group_name_H-M   'P 1'
#
loop_
_entity.id
_entity.type
_entity.pdbx_description
1 polymer ?
#
loop_
_entity_poly.entity_id
_entity_poly.type
_entity_poly.pdbx_seq_one_letter_code
_entity_poly.pdbx_strand_id
1 'polypeptide(L)'
;MSWNHRILAHEHNGEVYLQIHEVYYNENNIPDSYTEKAVSIGGEDLRSITWTLNKMLECRTKPILWAGEKFPNECKIKYTCDLCGRNTFDRPSPHKCSGGFRKRGLRWSLNYR
;
A
#
# COMPACT_ATOMS: atom_id res chain seq x y z
N MET A 1 15.92 10.81 -14.43
CA MET A 1 15.43 10.02 -13.28
C MET A 1 14.11 10.59 -12.79
N SER A 2 13.20 9.74 -12.46
CA SER A 2 11.90 10.14 -11.92
C SER A 2 11.71 9.56 -10.53
N TRP A 3 10.74 10.07 -9.83
CA TRP A 3 10.38 9.58 -8.50
C TRP A 3 8.89 9.75 -8.28
N ASN A 4 8.36 8.98 -7.36
CA ASN A 4 6.99 9.16 -6.87
C ASN A 4 6.87 8.61 -5.46
N HIS A 5 5.71 8.80 -4.88
CA HIS A 5 5.40 8.16 -3.61
C HIS A 5 4.82 6.78 -3.86
N ARG A 6 5.29 5.79 -3.12
CA ARG A 6 4.78 4.43 -3.16
C ARG A 6 4.60 3.91 -1.75
N ILE A 7 3.64 3.02 -1.59
CA ILE A 7 3.49 2.30 -0.33
C ILE A 7 4.46 1.13 -0.36
N LEU A 8 5.29 1.04 0.69
CA LEU A 8 6.22 -0.08 0.86
C LEU A 8 5.80 -0.91 2.05
N ALA A 9 5.85 -2.23 1.89
CA ALA A 9 5.59 -3.18 2.94
C ALA A 9 6.89 -3.53 3.65
N HIS A 10 6.91 -3.35 4.96
CA HIS A 10 8.05 -3.69 5.81
C HIS A 10 7.69 -4.90 6.65
N GLU A 11 8.63 -5.80 6.80
CA GLU A 11 8.47 -6.96 7.66
C GLU A 11 9.43 -6.86 8.84
N HIS A 12 8.90 -7.02 10.04
CA HIS A 12 9.69 -7.00 11.26
C HIS A 12 9.12 -8.00 12.25
N ASN A 13 9.93 -8.97 12.65
CA ASN A 13 9.52 -10.03 13.59
C ASN A 13 8.25 -10.75 13.18
N GLY A 14 8.08 -10.99 11.86
CA GLY A 14 6.91 -11.67 11.33
C GLY A 14 5.68 -10.79 11.13
N GLU A 15 5.77 -9.52 11.50
CA GLU A 15 4.69 -8.55 11.29
C GLU A 15 4.98 -7.69 10.08
N VAL A 16 3.94 -7.43 9.29
CA VAL A 16 4.04 -6.55 8.12
C VAL A 16 3.32 -5.25 8.40
N TYR A 17 4.00 -4.15 8.15
CA TYR A 17 3.41 -2.81 8.25
C TYR A 17 3.70 -2.03 6.98
N LEU A 18 2.86 -1.06 6.69
CA LEU A 18 2.93 -0.29 5.45
C LEU A 18 3.34 1.15 5.76
N GLN A 19 4.25 1.69 4.94
CA GLN A 19 4.66 3.09 5.03
C GLN A 19 4.79 3.68 3.65
N ILE A 20 4.63 4.98 3.53
CA ILE A 20 4.81 5.70 2.28
C ILE A 20 6.25 6.18 2.19
N HIS A 21 6.92 5.85 1.10
CA HIS A 21 8.29 6.28 0.80
C HIS A 21 8.33 6.97 -0.55
N GLU A 22 9.35 7.81 -0.75
CA GLU A 22 9.72 8.22 -2.09
C GLU A 22 10.50 7.10 -2.74
N VAL A 23 10.09 6.72 -3.94
CA VAL A 23 10.75 5.68 -4.73
C VAL A 23 11.32 6.33 -5.97
N TYR A 24 12.58 6.04 -6.26
CA TYR A 24 13.31 6.59 -7.40
C TYR A 24 13.42 5.55 -8.50
N TYR A 25 13.25 5.99 -9.73
CA TYR A 25 13.24 5.11 -10.89
C TYR A 25 14.47 5.35 -11.76
N ASN A 26 15.00 4.29 -12.34
CA ASN A 26 16.13 4.39 -13.26
C ASN A 26 15.68 4.81 -14.67
N GLU A 27 16.63 4.82 -15.61
CA GLU A 27 16.37 5.21 -17.01
C GLU A 27 15.32 4.34 -17.69
N ASN A 28 15.20 3.08 -17.28
CA ASN A 28 14.23 2.14 -17.83
C ASN A 28 12.88 2.19 -17.12
N ASN A 29 12.68 3.21 -16.27
CA ASN A 29 11.47 3.41 -15.49
C ASN A 29 11.17 2.24 -14.52
N ILE A 30 12.24 1.63 -14.00
CA ILE A 30 12.17 0.55 -13.04
C ILE A 30 12.53 1.11 -11.66
N PRO A 31 11.78 0.76 -10.59
CA PRO A 31 12.14 1.19 -9.24
C PRO A 31 13.54 0.72 -8.88
N ASP A 32 14.38 1.64 -8.45
CA ASP A 32 15.80 1.42 -8.21
C ASP A 32 16.18 1.61 -6.75
N SER A 33 15.58 2.60 -6.09
CA SER A 33 15.88 2.90 -4.70
C SER A 33 14.70 3.61 -4.04
N TYR A 34 14.76 3.75 -2.74
CA TYR A 34 13.74 4.45 -1.98
C TYR A 34 14.37 5.12 -0.76
N THR A 35 13.64 6.06 -0.15
CA THR A 35 14.12 6.77 1.03
C THR A 35 14.30 5.81 2.21
N GLU A 36 15.33 6.02 3.00
CA GLU A 36 15.61 5.20 4.17
C GLU A 36 14.47 5.27 5.18
N LYS A 37 13.93 6.47 5.38
CA LYS A 37 12.82 6.68 6.30
C LYS A 37 11.54 6.96 5.52
N ALA A 38 10.41 6.58 6.09
CA ALA A 38 9.12 6.94 5.55
C ALA A 38 8.97 8.46 5.46
N VAL A 39 8.26 8.93 4.44
CA VAL A 39 8.05 10.38 4.29
C VAL A 39 7.16 10.88 5.42
N SER A 40 7.50 12.06 5.91
CA SER A 40 6.68 12.78 6.87
C SER A 40 6.00 13.94 6.16
N ILE A 41 4.83 14.31 6.66
CA ILE A 41 4.09 15.44 6.12
C ILE A 41 4.46 16.68 6.93
N GLY A 42 5.01 17.68 6.24
CA GLY A 42 5.36 18.93 6.86
C GLY A 42 5.53 20.02 5.81
N GLY A 43 5.44 21.26 6.24
CA GLY A 43 5.60 22.38 5.34
C GLY A 43 5.46 23.68 6.10
N GLU A 44 5.84 24.77 5.46
CA GLU A 44 5.79 26.10 6.08
C GLU A 44 4.37 26.67 6.15
N ASP A 45 3.50 26.21 5.26
CA ASP A 45 2.14 26.69 5.20
C ASP A 45 1.17 25.58 4.74
N LEU A 46 -0.11 25.89 4.76
CA LEU A 46 -1.15 24.94 4.36
C LEU A 46 -1.04 24.54 2.88
N ARG A 47 -0.59 25.47 2.03
CA ARG A 47 -0.41 25.18 0.60
C ARG A 47 0.64 24.07 0.40
N SER A 48 1.76 24.17 1.10
CA SER A 48 2.83 23.16 1.03
C SER A 48 2.34 21.80 1.51
N ILE A 49 1.61 21.76 2.61
CA ILE A 49 1.04 20.53 3.15
C ILE A 49 0.02 19.94 2.18
N THR A 50 -0.86 20.75 1.62
CA THR A 50 -1.87 20.32 0.65
C THR A 50 -1.21 19.73 -0.60
N TRP A 51 -0.17 20.37 -1.11
CA TRP A 51 0.58 19.86 -2.26
C TRP A 51 1.15 18.47 -1.95
N THR A 52 1.79 18.33 -0.79
CA THR A 52 2.38 17.05 -0.37
C THR A 52 1.33 15.96 -0.24
N LEU A 53 0.19 16.27 0.38
CA LEU A 53 -0.91 15.30 0.52
C LEU A 53 -1.44 14.84 -0.84
N ASN A 54 -1.64 15.78 -1.77
CA ASN A 54 -2.10 15.45 -3.10
C ASN A 54 -1.09 14.59 -3.86
N LYS A 55 0.19 14.89 -3.69
CA LYS A 55 1.27 14.11 -4.30
C LYS A 55 1.31 12.69 -3.73
N MET A 56 1.14 12.55 -2.42
CA MET A 56 1.16 11.26 -1.75
C MET A 56 -0.05 10.39 -2.13
N LEU A 57 -1.18 11.00 -2.46
CA LEU A 57 -2.37 10.24 -2.87
C LEU A 57 -2.13 9.39 -4.10
N GLU A 58 -1.17 9.73 -4.93
CA GLU A 58 -0.82 8.96 -6.12
C GLU A 58 -0.42 7.52 -5.79
N CYS A 59 0.11 7.29 -4.58
CA CYS A 59 0.54 5.95 -4.19
C CYS A 59 -0.60 4.95 -4.07
N ARG A 60 -1.85 5.42 -3.87
CA ARG A 60 -3.02 4.55 -3.72
C ARG A 60 -3.33 3.72 -4.95
N THR A 61 -2.99 4.24 -6.13
CA THR A 61 -3.34 3.59 -7.41
C THR A 61 -2.25 2.67 -7.91
N LYS A 62 -1.14 2.57 -7.19
CA LYS A 62 0.01 1.78 -7.60
C LYS A 62 0.19 0.58 -6.69
N PRO A 63 0.76 -0.53 -7.22
CA PRO A 63 1.02 -1.70 -6.40
C PRO A 63 1.93 -1.39 -5.20
N ILE A 64 1.71 -2.12 -4.12
CA ILE A 64 2.57 -2.05 -2.94
C ILE A 64 3.84 -2.82 -3.24
N LEU A 65 4.98 -2.26 -2.89
CA LEU A 65 6.28 -2.92 -3.09
C LEU A 65 6.85 -3.36 -1.75
N TRP A 66 7.61 -4.46 -1.76
CA TRP A 66 8.35 -4.86 -0.58
C TRP A 66 9.54 -3.92 -0.37
N ALA A 67 9.78 -3.54 0.88
CA ALA A 67 11.01 -2.87 1.28
C ALA A 67 12.08 -3.93 1.57
N GLY A 68 13.34 -3.51 1.63
CA GLY A 68 14.45 -4.37 2.00
C GLY A 68 14.90 -5.25 0.85
N GLU A 69 15.28 -6.48 1.16
CA GLU A 69 15.88 -7.40 0.18
C GLU A 69 14.96 -7.75 -0.98
N LYS A 70 13.65 -7.73 -0.75
CA LYS A 70 12.67 -8.07 -1.78
C LYS A 70 12.32 -6.89 -2.70
N PHE A 71 12.79 -5.68 -2.38
CA PHE A 71 12.55 -4.52 -3.24
C PHE A 71 13.17 -4.75 -4.62
N PRO A 72 12.52 -4.44 -5.74
CA PRO A 72 11.20 -3.81 -5.89
C PRO A 72 10.05 -4.78 -6.20
N ASN A 73 10.06 -5.97 -5.64
CA ASN A 73 9.00 -6.94 -5.86
C ASN A 73 7.68 -6.45 -5.27
N GLU A 74 6.57 -6.76 -5.94
CA GLU A 74 5.26 -6.39 -5.45
C GLU A 74 4.86 -7.20 -4.23
N CYS A 75 4.31 -6.51 -3.23
CA CYS A 75 3.68 -7.15 -2.08
C CYS A 75 2.18 -7.20 -2.35
N LYS A 76 1.64 -8.40 -2.51
CA LYS A 76 0.22 -8.58 -2.74
C LYS A 76 -0.49 -8.82 -1.42
N ILE A 77 -1.52 -8.02 -1.16
CA ILE A 77 -2.36 -8.17 0.02
C ILE A 77 -3.55 -9.02 -0.37
N LYS A 78 -3.73 -10.11 0.35
CA LYS A 78 -4.87 -11.00 0.17
C LYS A 78 -5.89 -10.69 1.25
N TYR A 79 -7.07 -10.26 0.83
CA TYR A 79 -8.20 -10.02 1.72
C TYR A 79 -9.12 -11.23 1.66
N THR A 80 -9.40 -11.82 2.81
CA THR A 80 -10.31 -12.95 2.91
C THR A 80 -11.57 -12.53 3.65
N CYS A 81 -12.72 -12.73 3.04
CA CYS A 81 -14.00 -12.46 3.69
C CYS A 81 -14.22 -13.48 4.82
N ASP A 82 -14.40 -13.00 6.05
CA ASP A 82 -14.58 -13.86 7.21
C ASP A 82 -15.90 -14.61 7.21
N LEU A 83 -16.84 -14.20 6.37
CA LEU A 83 -18.17 -14.82 6.30
C LEU A 83 -18.26 -15.96 5.28
N CYS A 84 -17.61 -15.83 4.12
CA CYS A 84 -17.73 -16.81 3.04
C CYS A 84 -16.39 -17.35 2.52
N GLY A 85 -15.27 -16.85 3.03
CA GLY A 85 -13.95 -17.27 2.62
C GLY A 85 -13.49 -16.78 1.25
N ARG A 86 -14.27 -15.93 0.58
CA ARG A 86 -13.88 -15.37 -0.70
C ARG A 86 -12.63 -14.49 -0.56
N ASN A 87 -11.70 -14.65 -1.48
CA ASN A 87 -10.46 -13.89 -1.50
C ASN A 87 -10.48 -12.79 -2.56
N THR A 88 -9.92 -11.64 -2.22
CA THR A 88 -9.62 -10.58 -3.18
C THR A 88 -8.20 -10.10 -2.94
N PHE A 89 -7.62 -9.44 -3.94
CA PHE A 89 -6.25 -8.92 -3.84
C PHE A 89 -6.26 -7.41 -3.90
N ASP A 90 -5.29 -6.80 -3.23
CA ASP A 90 -5.00 -5.37 -3.17
C ASP A 90 -6.04 -4.52 -2.43
N ARG A 91 -7.29 -4.91 -2.39
CA ARG A 91 -8.33 -4.21 -1.63
C ARG A 91 -9.55 -5.12 -1.43
N PRO A 92 -10.30 -4.92 -0.34
CA PRO A 92 -11.58 -5.62 -0.18
C PRO A 92 -12.51 -5.28 -1.32
N SER A 93 -13.19 -6.28 -1.84
CA SER A 93 -14.09 -6.13 -2.98
C SER A 93 -15.52 -6.40 -2.55
N PRO A 94 -16.48 -5.50 -2.86
CA PRO A 94 -17.89 -5.78 -2.58
C PRO A 94 -18.33 -7.05 -3.30
N HIS A 95 -19.08 -7.90 -2.62
CA HIS A 95 -19.62 -9.11 -3.22
C HIS A 95 -20.83 -9.59 -2.43
N LYS A 96 -21.64 -10.43 -3.06
CA LYS A 96 -22.74 -11.11 -2.40
C LYS A 96 -22.16 -12.24 -1.55
N CYS A 97 -22.22 -12.05 -0.23
CA CYS A 97 -21.64 -13.00 0.70
C CYS A 97 -22.57 -14.18 0.95
N SER A 98 -22.08 -15.42 0.79
CA SER A 98 -22.84 -16.63 1.06
C SER A 98 -23.03 -16.89 2.55
N GLY A 99 -22.33 -16.18 3.42
CA GLY A 99 -22.43 -16.30 4.87
C GLY A 99 -23.71 -15.70 5.48
N GLY A 100 -24.64 -15.18 4.66
CA GLY A 100 -25.90 -14.67 5.09
C GLY A 100 -26.03 -13.18 5.03
N PHE A 101 -27.20 -12.67 5.40
CA PHE A 101 -27.51 -11.26 5.38
C PHE A 101 -27.04 -10.59 6.67
N ARG A 102 -26.19 -9.56 6.56
CA ARG A 102 -25.76 -8.77 7.70
C ARG A 102 -25.92 -7.29 7.43
N LYS A 103 -26.39 -6.56 8.44
CA LYS A 103 -26.59 -5.12 8.35
C LYS A 103 -25.28 -4.34 8.46
N ARG A 104 -24.23 -4.95 9.02
CA ARG A 104 -22.90 -4.33 9.15
C ARG A 104 -22.01 -4.81 8.01
N GLY A 105 -21.01 -4.01 7.69
CA GLY A 105 -20.07 -4.34 6.63
C GLY A 105 -19.37 -5.68 6.81
N LEU A 106 -18.85 -6.20 5.72
CA LEU A 106 -18.11 -7.45 5.70
C LEU A 106 -16.83 -7.33 6.52
N ARG A 107 -16.45 -8.43 7.19
CA ARG A 107 -15.17 -8.53 7.85
C ARG A 107 -14.14 -9.13 6.89
N TRP A 108 -12.94 -8.61 6.97
CA TRP A 108 -11.86 -9.05 6.11
C TRP A 108 -10.61 -9.36 6.93
N SER A 109 -9.99 -10.51 6.65
CA SER A 109 -8.69 -10.85 7.19
C SER A 109 -7.63 -10.51 6.15
N LEU A 110 -6.46 -10.05 6.59
CA LEU A 110 -5.36 -9.64 5.73
C LEU A 110 -4.25 -10.69 5.76
N ASN A 111 -3.81 -11.09 4.56
CA ASN A 111 -2.64 -11.93 4.39
C ASN A 111 -1.73 -11.29 3.35
N TYR A 112 -0.44 -11.26 3.63
CA TYR A 112 0.55 -10.63 2.76
C TYR A 112 1.39 -11.69 2.04
N ARG A 113 1.74 -11.37 0.81
CA ARG A 113 2.61 -12.21 0.00
C ARG A 113 3.85 -11.46 -0.44
#